data_496cad20a8c98b1fef04cee74f718c00
#
_entry.id   496cad20a8c98b1fef04cee74f718c00
#
_cell.length_a   1.000
_cell.length_b   1.000
_cell.length_c   1.000
_cell.angle_alpha   90.00
_cell.angle_beta   90.00
_cell.angle_gamma   90.00
#
_symmetry.space_group_name_H-M   'P 1'
#
loop_
_entity.id
_entity.type
_entity.pdbx_description
1 polymer ?
#
loop_
_entity_poly.entity_id
_entity_poly.type
_entity_poly.pdbx_seq_one_letter_code
_entity_poly.pdbx_strand_id
1 'polypeptide(L)'
;ADLSVDSPAIRKIKAGMESRHRKLAPYYDSGAIGMTRDGEIELRDQKLVPLKDRNTVKKLVAAENRDRGALYKEIARANGHPEWEAEIRQTFARRWVDNAPGGWWYMGKSGGWQQK
;
A
#
# COMPACT_ATOMS: atom_id res chain seq x y z
N ALA A 1 10.21 -12.08 -11.59
CA ALA A 1 8.82 -11.85 -11.99
C ALA A 1 8.71 -10.59 -12.83
N ASP A 2 7.87 -10.61 -13.84
CA ASP A 2 7.56 -9.43 -14.63
C ASP A 2 6.47 -8.62 -13.94
N LEU A 3 6.84 -7.50 -13.32
CA LEU A 3 5.91 -6.62 -12.62
C LEU A 3 5.19 -5.64 -13.54
N SER A 4 5.57 -5.60 -14.81
CA SER A 4 4.96 -4.71 -15.80
C SER A 4 3.85 -5.39 -16.60
N VAL A 5 3.48 -6.63 -16.24
CA VAL A 5 2.36 -7.31 -16.90
C VAL A 5 1.09 -6.47 -16.80
N ASP A 6 0.26 -6.55 -17.81
CA ASP A 6 -0.95 -5.77 -17.90
C ASP A 6 -2.15 -6.67 -18.20
N SER A 7 -3.29 -6.30 -17.64
CA SER A 7 -4.57 -6.94 -17.90
C SER A 7 -5.69 -5.95 -17.55
N PRO A 8 -6.92 -6.18 -18.04
CA PRO A 8 -8.04 -5.33 -17.62
C PRO A 8 -8.23 -5.30 -16.11
N ALA A 9 -8.05 -6.45 -15.43
CA ALA A 9 -8.16 -6.53 -13.96
C ALA A 9 -7.09 -5.69 -13.27
N ILE A 10 -5.84 -5.79 -13.72
CA ILE A 10 -4.73 -5.02 -13.15
C ILE A 10 -4.95 -3.52 -13.36
N ARG A 11 -5.38 -3.11 -14.55
CA ARG A 11 -5.65 -1.69 -14.84
C ARG A 11 -6.76 -1.13 -13.94
N LYS A 12 -7.81 -1.91 -13.72
CA LYS A 12 -8.93 -1.50 -12.86
C LYS A 12 -8.47 -1.31 -11.42
N ILE A 13 -7.67 -2.24 -10.90
CA ILE A 13 -7.12 -2.17 -9.55
C ILE A 13 -6.24 -0.93 -9.41
N LYS A 14 -5.33 -0.70 -10.35
CA LYS A 14 -4.43 0.46 -10.32
C LYS A 14 -5.20 1.78 -10.39
N ALA A 15 -6.24 1.86 -11.21
CA ALA A 15 -7.07 3.06 -11.32
C ALA A 15 -7.77 3.38 -9.99
N GLY A 16 -8.27 2.36 -9.29
CA GLY A 16 -8.88 2.52 -7.96
C GLY A 16 -7.87 3.01 -6.94
N MET A 17 -6.67 2.45 -6.95
CA MET A 17 -5.59 2.86 -6.05
C MET A 17 -5.17 4.31 -6.31
N GLU A 18 -5.03 4.70 -7.57
CA GLU A 18 -4.66 6.06 -7.95
C GLU A 18 -5.71 7.08 -7.50
N SER A 19 -6.99 6.76 -7.72
CA SER A 19 -8.08 7.62 -7.26
C SER A 19 -8.10 7.77 -5.75
N ARG A 20 -7.86 6.68 -5.01
CA ARG A 20 -7.84 6.68 -3.55
C ARG A 20 -6.62 7.41 -3.00
N HIS A 21 -5.50 7.39 -3.72
CA HIS A 21 -4.26 8.00 -3.25
C HIS A 21 -4.44 9.47 -2.90
N ARG A 22 -5.25 10.22 -3.64
CA ARG A 22 -5.51 11.62 -3.35
C ARG A 22 -6.13 11.82 -1.96
N LYS A 23 -6.92 10.85 -1.51
CA LYS A 23 -7.55 10.90 -0.19
C LYS A 23 -6.60 10.43 0.90
N LEU A 24 -5.65 9.56 0.56
CA LEU A 24 -4.68 9.03 1.52
C LEU A 24 -3.48 9.96 1.72
N ALA A 25 -3.11 10.75 0.72
CA ALA A 25 -1.91 11.58 0.75
C ALA A 25 -1.79 12.47 1.99
N PRO A 26 -2.85 13.18 2.43
CA PRO A 26 -2.74 14.00 3.65
C PRO A 26 -2.38 13.19 4.90
N TYR A 27 -2.79 11.92 4.95
CA TYR A 27 -2.54 11.06 6.11
C TYR A 27 -1.15 10.44 6.08
N TYR A 28 -0.58 10.23 4.88
CA TYR A 28 0.84 9.93 4.76
C TYR A 28 1.67 11.12 5.22
N ASP A 29 1.30 12.32 4.76
CA ASP A 29 2.04 13.54 5.07
C ASP A 29 2.03 13.85 6.57
N SER A 30 0.91 13.60 7.25
CA SER A 30 0.79 13.83 8.69
C SER A 30 1.47 12.75 9.52
N GLY A 31 1.76 11.59 8.94
CA GLY A 31 2.27 10.44 9.66
C GLY A 31 1.18 9.58 10.30
N ALA A 32 -0.10 9.90 10.06
CA ALA A 32 -1.20 9.09 10.59
C ALA A 32 -1.17 7.67 10.04
N ILE A 33 -0.81 7.50 8.76
CA ILE A 33 -0.65 6.19 8.14
C ILE A 33 0.79 5.98 7.70
N GLY A 34 1.19 4.72 7.63
CA GLY A 34 2.51 4.33 7.18
C GLY A 34 2.48 3.05 6.37
N MET A 35 3.60 2.74 5.73
CA MET A 35 3.76 1.58 4.86
C MET A 35 4.34 0.42 5.66
N THR A 36 3.67 -0.75 5.60
CA THR A 36 4.13 -1.93 6.30
C THR A 36 5.22 -2.65 5.50
N ARG A 37 5.94 -3.56 6.16
CA ARG A 37 7.00 -4.33 5.52
C ARG A 37 6.48 -5.41 4.57
N ASP A 38 5.18 -5.69 4.60
CA ASP A 38 4.57 -6.71 3.74
C ASP A 38 3.73 -6.14 2.60
N GLY A 39 3.97 -4.89 2.25
CA GLY A 39 3.34 -4.29 1.06
C GLY A 39 1.93 -3.75 1.29
N GLU A 40 1.57 -3.53 2.54
CA GLU A 40 0.29 -2.92 2.91
C GLU A 40 0.52 -1.54 3.51
N ILE A 41 -0.55 -0.90 3.95
CA ILE A 41 -0.50 0.32 4.76
C ILE A 41 -1.24 0.09 6.05
N GLU A 42 -0.96 0.92 7.06
CA GLU A 42 -1.54 0.77 8.38
C GLU A 42 -1.78 2.14 9.00
N LEU A 43 -2.85 2.24 9.78
CA LEU A 43 -3.09 3.43 10.59
C LEU A 43 -2.07 3.43 11.75
N ARG A 44 -0.99 4.19 11.59
CA ARG A 44 0.13 4.23 12.51
C ARG A 44 -0.20 5.00 13.81
N ASP A 45 -0.84 6.14 13.65
CA ASP A 45 -1.18 7.01 14.79
C ASP A 45 -2.53 7.68 14.55
N GLN A 46 -3.58 7.08 15.11
CA GLN A 46 -4.94 7.61 14.94
C GLN A 46 -5.14 8.97 15.63
N LYS A 47 -4.27 9.33 16.59
CA LYS A 47 -4.37 10.64 17.25
C LYS A 47 -4.14 11.80 16.29
N LEU A 48 -3.45 11.53 15.18
CA LEU A 48 -3.19 12.53 14.14
C LEU A 48 -4.37 12.69 13.18
N VAL A 49 -5.45 11.92 13.37
CA VAL A 49 -6.66 12.01 12.56
C VAL A 49 -7.78 12.61 13.42
N PRO A 50 -8.46 13.67 12.96
CA PRO A 50 -9.61 14.20 13.68
C PRO A 50 -10.64 13.10 13.96
N LEU A 51 -11.24 13.12 15.13
CA LEU A 51 -12.19 12.07 15.56
C LEU A 51 -13.26 11.80 14.52
N LYS A 52 -13.79 12.85 13.91
CA LYS A 52 -14.86 12.72 12.89
C LYS A 52 -14.41 11.98 11.64
N ASP A 53 -13.10 11.92 11.36
CA ASP A 53 -12.55 11.34 10.14
C ASP A 53 -11.96 9.94 10.35
N ARG A 54 -11.85 9.46 11.59
CA ARG A 54 -11.17 8.20 11.90
C ARG A 54 -11.78 6.98 11.22
N ASN A 55 -13.11 6.89 11.20
CA ASN A 55 -13.78 5.77 10.51
C ASN A 55 -13.56 5.83 9.00
N THR A 56 -13.57 7.02 8.43
CA THR A 56 -13.30 7.20 7.00
C THR A 56 -11.88 6.75 6.66
N VAL A 57 -10.89 7.12 7.47
CA VAL A 57 -9.49 6.71 7.26
C VAL A 57 -9.34 5.20 7.38
N LYS A 58 -9.98 4.58 8.37
CA LYS A 58 -9.95 3.11 8.52
C LYS A 58 -10.50 2.41 7.29
N LYS A 59 -11.59 2.94 6.71
CA LYS A 59 -12.18 2.38 5.49
C LYS A 59 -11.26 2.56 4.28
N LEU A 60 -10.59 3.72 4.18
CA LEU A 60 -9.62 3.97 3.11
C LEU A 60 -8.44 3.00 3.19
N VAL A 61 -7.90 2.80 4.39
CA VAL A 61 -6.80 1.86 4.63
C VAL A 61 -7.22 0.43 4.25
N ALA A 62 -8.41 0.00 4.68
CA ALA A 62 -8.91 -1.33 4.36
C ALA A 62 -9.11 -1.52 2.86
N ALA A 63 -9.66 -0.52 2.16
CA ALA A 63 -9.86 -0.58 0.72
C ALA A 63 -8.54 -0.61 -0.03
N GLU A 64 -7.55 0.18 0.41
CA GLU A 64 -6.23 0.18 -0.20
C GLU A 64 -5.55 -1.18 -0.05
N ASN A 65 -5.57 -1.77 1.13
CA ASN A 65 -4.95 -3.07 1.38
C ASN A 65 -5.63 -4.19 0.59
N ARG A 66 -6.94 -4.10 0.41
CA ARG A 66 -7.69 -5.05 -0.42
C ARG A 66 -7.21 -4.99 -1.87
N ASP A 67 -7.06 -3.77 -2.41
CA ASP A 67 -6.59 -3.59 -3.79
C ASP A 67 -5.12 -3.98 -3.93
N ARG A 68 -4.27 -3.67 -2.96
CA ARG A 68 -2.86 -4.08 -3.00
C ARG A 68 -2.75 -5.60 -3.01
N GLY A 69 -3.48 -6.29 -2.15
CA GLY A 69 -3.50 -7.75 -2.15
C GLY A 69 -3.99 -8.33 -3.47
N ALA A 70 -5.04 -7.77 -4.03
CA ALA A 70 -5.56 -8.19 -5.33
C ALA A 70 -4.55 -7.93 -6.45
N LEU A 71 -3.84 -6.81 -6.40
CA LEU A 71 -2.80 -6.47 -7.38
C LEU A 71 -1.68 -7.53 -7.39
N TYR A 72 -1.16 -7.87 -6.21
CA TYR A 72 -0.08 -8.85 -6.12
C TYR A 72 -0.50 -10.22 -6.63
N LYS A 73 -1.72 -10.62 -6.30
CA LYS A 73 -2.30 -11.89 -6.76
C LYS A 73 -2.47 -11.90 -8.27
N GLU A 74 -3.00 -10.83 -8.85
CA GLU A 74 -3.23 -10.75 -10.30
C GLU A 74 -1.91 -10.71 -11.09
N ILE A 75 -0.89 -10.04 -10.58
CA ILE A 75 0.43 -10.03 -11.21
C ILE A 75 1.02 -11.45 -11.20
N ALA A 76 0.91 -12.17 -10.10
CA ALA A 76 1.39 -13.56 -10.00
C ALA A 76 0.67 -14.45 -11.03
N ARG A 77 -0.65 -14.33 -11.13
CA ARG A 77 -1.45 -15.08 -12.08
C ARG A 77 -1.08 -14.75 -13.53
N ALA A 78 -0.88 -13.46 -13.84
CA ALA A 78 -0.51 -13.03 -15.19
C ALA A 78 0.88 -13.51 -15.60
N ASN A 79 1.76 -13.78 -14.63
CA ASN A 79 3.06 -14.43 -14.89
C ASN A 79 2.95 -15.94 -15.03
N GLY A 80 1.76 -16.53 -14.83
CA GLY A 80 1.57 -17.97 -14.84
C GLY A 80 2.08 -18.68 -13.60
N HIS A 81 2.35 -17.94 -12.53
CA HIS A 81 2.96 -18.45 -11.31
C HIS A 81 2.25 -17.89 -10.08
N PRO A 82 1.05 -18.39 -9.73
CA PRO A 82 0.32 -17.91 -8.53
C PRO A 82 1.15 -18.00 -7.25
N GLU A 83 2.09 -18.94 -7.18
CA GLU A 83 2.96 -19.14 -6.01
C GLU A 83 3.97 -17.99 -5.82
N TRP A 84 4.11 -17.09 -6.79
CA TRP A 84 5.01 -15.95 -6.68
C TRP A 84 4.42 -14.76 -5.92
N GLU A 85 3.18 -14.87 -5.44
CA GLU A 85 2.49 -13.74 -4.79
C GLU A 85 3.29 -13.15 -3.62
N ALA A 86 3.87 -14.01 -2.76
CA ALA A 86 4.63 -13.55 -1.60
C ALA A 86 5.90 -12.78 -2.00
N GLU A 87 6.60 -13.25 -3.02
CA GLU A 87 7.79 -12.58 -3.55
C GLU A 87 7.45 -11.24 -4.19
N ILE A 88 6.36 -11.20 -4.96
CA ILE A 88 5.87 -9.98 -5.61
C ILE A 88 5.48 -8.96 -4.54
N ARG A 89 4.81 -9.39 -3.50
CA ARG A 89 4.43 -8.55 -2.36
C ARG A 89 5.65 -7.90 -1.72
N GLN A 90 6.71 -8.66 -1.49
CA GLN A 90 7.95 -8.13 -0.90
C GLN A 90 8.66 -7.16 -1.82
N THR A 91 8.64 -7.41 -3.13
CA THR A 91 9.22 -6.49 -4.11
C THR A 91 8.48 -5.15 -4.13
N PHE A 92 7.15 -5.18 -4.11
CA PHE A 92 6.36 -3.96 -4.04
C PHE A 92 6.55 -3.22 -2.72
N ALA A 93 6.66 -3.96 -1.61
CA ALA A 93 6.91 -3.34 -0.31
C ALA A 93 8.15 -2.44 -0.36
N ARG A 94 9.24 -2.92 -0.96
CA ARG A 94 10.46 -2.14 -1.14
C ARG A 94 10.25 -0.95 -2.07
N ARG A 95 9.53 -1.15 -3.18
CA ARG A 95 9.27 -0.09 -4.16
C ARG A 95 8.42 1.04 -3.58
N TRP A 96 7.39 0.70 -2.80
CA TRP A 96 6.55 1.72 -2.17
C TRP A 96 7.40 2.62 -1.27
N VAL A 97 8.30 2.04 -0.49
CA VAL A 97 9.19 2.80 0.39
C VAL A 97 10.19 3.62 -0.42
N ASP A 98 10.84 3.00 -1.40
CA ASP A 98 11.86 3.68 -2.21
C ASP A 98 11.30 4.89 -2.94
N ASN A 99 10.08 4.82 -3.41
CA ASN A 99 9.43 5.88 -4.16
C ASN A 99 8.66 6.89 -3.30
N ALA A 100 8.54 6.65 -2.00
CA ALA A 100 7.80 7.52 -1.10
C ALA A 100 8.53 8.85 -0.91
N PRO A 101 7.78 9.97 -0.78
CA PRO A 101 8.38 11.25 -0.41
C PRO A 101 9.07 11.18 0.95
N GLY A 102 10.06 12.04 1.16
CA GLY A 102 10.69 12.20 2.47
C GLY A 102 9.67 12.61 3.53
N GLY A 103 9.86 12.11 4.74
CA GLY A 103 8.97 12.38 5.86
C GLY A 103 7.89 11.34 6.09
N TRP A 104 7.60 10.49 5.11
CA TRP A 104 6.63 9.43 5.28
C TRP A 104 7.17 8.32 6.16
N TRP A 105 6.26 7.64 6.87
CA TRP A 105 6.63 6.56 7.78
C TRP A 105 6.52 5.20 7.10
N TYR A 106 7.45 4.33 7.43
CA TYR A 106 7.47 2.96 6.94
C TYR A 106 7.99 2.02 8.02
N MET A 107 7.67 0.74 7.87
CA MET A 107 8.10 -0.28 8.80
C MET A 107 9.42 -0.88 8.34
N GLY A 108 10.41 -0.88 9.22
CA GLY A 108 11.71 -1.51 8.96
C GLY A 108 11.63 -3.03 9.07
N LYS A 109 12.74 -3.70 8.76
CA LYS A 109 12.82 -5.17 8.78
C LYS A 109 12.45 -5.77 10.13
N SER A 110 12.75 -5.06 11.22
CA SER A 110 12.45 -5.52 12.58
C SER A 110 10.99 -5.28 12.97
N GLY A 111 10.20 -4.63 12.14
CA GLY A 111 8.81 -4.28 12.43
C GLY A 111 8.62 -2.95 13.13
N GLY A 112 9.69 -2.21 13.42
CA GLY A 112 9.60 -0.88 14.01
C GLY A 112 9.34 0.20 12.98
N TRP A 113 8.60 1.25 13.35
CA TRP A 113 8.34 2.38 12.49
C TRP A 113 9.56 3.28 12.34
N GLN A 114 9.82 3.70 11.11
CA GLN A 114 10.90 4.60 10.77
C GLN A 114 10.37 5.69 9.84
N GLN A 115 10.94 6.88 9.92
CA GLN A 115 10.56 7.99 9.05
C GLN A 115 11.61 8.13 7.93
N LYS A 116 11.12 8.26 6.74
CA LYS A 116 12.00 8.43 5.58
C LYS A 116 12.66 9.80 5.52
#